data_7f0c73a9437de339ce885d773b7f2b42
#
_entry.id   7f0c73a9437de339ce885d773b7f2b42
#
_cell.length_a   1.000
_cell.length_b   1.000
_cell.length_c   1.000
_cell.angle_alpha   90.00
_cell.angle_beta   90.00
_cell.angle_gamma   90.00
#
_symmetry.space_group_name_H-M   'P 1'
#
loop_
_entity.id
_entity.type
_entity.pdbx_description
1 polymer ?
#
loop_
_entity_poly.entity_id
_entity_poly.type
_entity_poly.pdbx_seq_one_letter_code
_entity_poly.pdbx_strand_id
1 'polypeptide(L)'
;MRPKKTILCVDDNEQSLSVRKFMLETRGYRVFTAVSGQDAIHLFSSRQIDLVLTDLGLPQMDGNALIGHLKEISPEVPMILTSDTVRAGERAHRADAFLAKGCCSPADLIERIRVMSARKRGPRKAVQPAIAHSLPDVLTARAS
;
A
#
# COMPACT_ATOMS: atom_id res chain seq x y z
N MET A 1 14.51 -10.63 17.56
CA MET A 1 13.67 -9.45 17.46
C MET A 1 12.98 -9.40 16.11
N ARG A 2 11.70 -9.17 16.08
CA ARG A 2 10.99 -9.11 14.82
C ARG A 2 11.20 -7.79 14.14
N PRO A 3 11.45 -7.78 12.83
CA PRO A 3 11.49 -6.53 12.11
C PRO A 3 10.12 -5.88 12.13
N LYS A 4 10.10 -4.57 12.17
CA LYS A 4 8.85 -3.83 12.11
C LYS A 4 8.24 -3.95 10.73
N LYS A 5 6.92 -4.06 10.68
CA LYS A 5 6.22 -3.96 9.41
C LYS A 5 6.22 -2.52 8.94
N THR A 6 6.34 -2.32 7.65
CA THR A 6 6.44 -0.99 7.05
C THR A 6 5.18 -0.66 6.28
N ILE A 7 4.59 0.48 6.63
CA ILE A 7 3.35 0.95 6.02
C ILE A 7 3.66 2.19 5.18
N LEU A 8 3.12 2.23 3.97
CA LEU A 8 3.19 3.43 3.15
C LEU A 8 1.82 4.11 3.20
N CYS A 9 1.78 5.33 3.73
CA CYS A 9 0.56 6.11 3.81
C CYS A 9 0.57 7.20 2.76
N VAL A 10 -0.50 7.30 1.98
CA VAL A 10 -0.60 8.26 0.88
C VAL A 10 -1.86 9.08 1.05
N ASP A 11 -1.69 10.40 1.12
CA ASP A 11 -2.80 11.33 1.27
C ASP A 11 -2.26 12.72 0.91
N ASP A 12 -3.03 13.53 0.22
CA ASP A 12 -2.57 14.87 -0.12
C ASP A 12 -2.69 15.84 1.06
N ASN A 13 -3.32 15.43 2.14
CA ASN A 13 -3.45 16.23 3.35
C ASN A 13 -2.33 15.86 4.31
N GLU A 14 -1.34 16.75 4.44
CA GLU A 14 -0.17 16.47 5.26
C GLU A 14 -0.51 16.32 6.74
N GLN A 15 -1.54 17.02 7.19
CA GLN A 15 -1.94 16.92 8.58
C GLN A 15 -2.50 15.53 8.87
N SER A 16 -3.33 15.01 7.98
CA SER A 16 -3.84 13.65 8.11
C SER A 16 -2.71 12.63 8.11
N LEU A 17 -1.72 12.84 7.25
CA LEU A 17 -0.57 11.94 7.21
C LEU A 17 0.21 11.96 8.50
N SER A 18 0.40 13.15 9.09
CA SER A 18 1.14 13.26 10.34
C SER A 18 0.42 12.52 11.46
N VAL A 19 -0.89 12.66 11.52
CA VAL A 19 -1.68 11.99 12.56
C VAL A 19 -1.60 10.48 12.39
N ARG A 20 -1.76 10.01 11.16
CA ARG A 20 -1.68 8.57 10.89
C ARG A 20 -0.30 8.02 11.19
N LYS A 21 0.72 8.74 10.77
CA LYS A 21 2.08 8.30 11.02
C LYS A 21 2.33 8.14 12.52
N PHE A 22 1.95 9.14 13.29
CA PHE A 22 2.12 9.08 14.74
C PHE A 22 1.38 7.88 15.33
N MET A 23 0.13 7.73 14.93
CA MET A 23 -0.72 6.66 15.44
C MET A 23 -0.14 5.28 15.14
N LEU A 24 0.33 5.08 13.93
CA LEU A 24 0.88 3.78 13.53
C LEU A 24 2.24 3.53 14.16
N GLU A 25 3.05 4.56 14.27
CA GLU A 25 4.38 4.39 14.88
C GLU A 25 4.27 4.03 16.35
N THR A 26 3.26 4.56 17.06
CA THR A 26 3.06 4.19 18.46
C THR A 26 2.65 2.73 18.61
N ARG A 27 2.21 2.11 17.53
CA ARG A 27 1.84 0.69 17.55
C ARG A 27 2.95 -0.21 17.02
N GLY A 28 4.12 0.36 16.75
CA GLY A 28 5.29 -0.43 16.37
C GLY A 28 5.51 -0.57 14.87
N TYR A 29 4.79 0.18 14.05
CA TYR A 29 5.02 0.15 12.62
C TYR A 29 6.06 1.18 12.20
N ARG A 30 6.72 0.90 11.11
CA ARG A 30 7.56 1.88 10.42
C ARG A 30 6.68 2.51 9.35
N VAL A 31 6.69 3.84 9.24
CA VAL A 31 5.77 4.52 8.33
C VAL A 31 6.51 5.45 7.39
N PHE A 32 6.24 5.31 6.11
CA PHE A 32 6.64 6.29 5.10
C PHE A 32 5.38 7.01 4.62
N THR A 33 5.50 8.28 4.33
CA THR A 33 4.36 9.08 3.86
C THR A 33 4.63 9.65 2.49
N ALA A 34 3.58 9.78 1.69
CA ALA A 34 3.66 10.40 0.37
C ALA A 34 2.44 11.27 0.17
N VAL A 35 2.62 12.43 -0.47
CA VAL A 35 1.52 13.37 -0.69
C VAL A 35 0.94 13.26 -2.09
N SER A 36 1.49 12.38 -2.91
CA SER A 36 1.01 12.21 -4.28
C SER A 36 1.26 10.78 -4.72
N GLY A 37 0.59 10.38 -5.80
CA GLY A 37 0.82 9.06 -6.37
C GLY A 37 2.24 8.87 -6.86
N GLN A 38 2.83 9.91 -7.44
CA GLN A 38 4.20 9.84 -7.94
C GLN A 38 5.20 9.57 -6.81
N ASP A 39 5.06 10.30 -5.71
CA ASP A 39 5.93 10.08 -4.54
C ASP A 39 5.72 8.67 -4.00
N ALA A 40 4.48 8.22 -3.97
CA ALA A 40 4.17 6.88 -3.47
C ALA A 40 4.82 5.79 -4.32
N ILE A 41 4.76 5.94 -5.64
CA ILE A 41 5.38 4.96 -6.54
C ILE A 41 6.88 4.92 -6.30
N HIS A 42 7.49 6.09 -6.16
CA HIS A 42 8.92 6.16 -5.92
C HIS A 42 9.31 5.45 -4.61
N LEU A 43 8.58 5.74 -3.54
CA LEU A 43 8.86 5.10 -2.25
C LEU A 43 8.60 3.60 -2.29
N PHE A 44 7.53 3.19 -2.94
CA PHE A 44 7.18 1.78 -3.04
C PHE A 44 8.25 1.00 -3.81
N SER A 45 8.81 1.62 -4.85
CA SER A 45 9.82 0.98 -5.67
C SER A 45 11.18 0.92 -4.99
N SER A 46 11.47 1.87 -4.11
CA SER A 46 12.80 1.98 -3.49
C SER A 46 12.87 1.44 -2.07
N ARG A 47 11.73 1.10 -1.46
CA ARG A 47 11.68 0.60 -0.09
C ARG A 47 10.87 -0.68 -0.04
N GLN A 48 11.11 -1.47 0.99
CA GLN A 48 10.31 -2.66 1.19
C GLN A 48 9.06 -2.29 1.98
N ILE A 49 7.91 -2.33 1.32
CA ILE A 49 6.63 -1.93 1.91
C ILE A 49 5.79 -3.17 2.16
N ASP A 50 5.22 -3.27 3.35
CA ASP A 50 4.40 -4.43 3.73
C ASP A 50 2.91 -4.18 3.56
N LEU A 51 2.49 -2.93 3.54
CA LEU A 51 1.08 -2.58 3.34
C LEU A 51 0.99 -1.13 2.87
N VAL A 52 0.04 -0.87 1.98
CA VAL A 52 -0.21 0.49 1.47
C VAL A 52 -1.57 0.94 1.95
N LEU A 53 -1.63 2.16 2.46
CA LEU A 53 -2.88 2.81 2.85
C LEU A 53 -2.96 4.10 2.07
N THR A 54 -3.87 4.19 1.11
CA THR A 54 -3.96 5.38 0.28
C THR A 54 -5.36 5.96 0.28
N ASP A 55 -5.42 7.28 0.23
CA ASP A 55 -6.67 7.98 0.01
C ASP A 55 -7.02 7.93 -1.48
N LEU A 56 -8.30 7.97 -1.79
CA LEU A 56 -8.76 8.01 -3.17
C LEU A 56 -8.44 9.35 -3.82
N GLY A 57 -8.67 10.44 -3.11
CA GLY A 57 -8.51 11.78 -3.67
C GLY A 57 -7.09 12.28 -3.63
N LEU A 58 -6.33 11.98 -4.66
CA LEU A 58 -4.95 12.45 -4.77
C LEU A 58 -4.83 13.34 -5.99
N PRO A 59 -3.82 14.25 -6.02
CA PRO A 59 -3.61 15.07 -7.21
C PRO A 59 -3.09 14.22 -8.35
N GLN A 60 -3.51 14.53 -9.56
CA GLN A 60 -3.02 13.98 -10.82
C GLN A 60 -3.38 12.52 -11.08
N MET A 61 -3.36 11.67 -10.07
CA MET A 61 -3.81 10.29 -10.23
C MET A 61 -4.54 9.92 -8.95
N ASP A 62 -5.70 9.29 -9.05
CA ASP A 62 -6.44 8.95 -7.84
C ASP A 62 -5.89 7.67 -7.21
N GLY A 63 -6.43 7.35 -6.03
CA GLY A 63 -5.94 6.19 -5.30
C GLY A 63 -6.16 4.87 -6.02
N ASN A 64 -7.23 4.75 -6.80
CA ASN A 64 -7.46 3.53 -7.59
C ASN A 64 -6.38 3.35 -8.64
N ALA A 65 -6.03 4.43 -9.34
CA ALA A 65 -4.97 4.36 -10.33
C ALA A 65 -3.63 4.03 -9.68
N LEU A 66 -3.38 4.62 -8.52
CA LEU A 66 -2.16 4.35 -7.78
C LEU A 66 -2.07 2.86 -7.41
N ILE A 67 -3.15 2.33 -6.84
CA ILE A 67 -3.17 0.92 -6.45
C ILE A 67 -2.92 0.03 -7.66
N GLY A 68 -3.53 0.37 -8.81
CA GLY A 68 -3.28 -0.36 -10.02
C GLY A 68 -1.80 -0.42 -10.38
N HIS A 69 -1.12 0.72 -10.32
CA HIS A 69 0.31 0.77 -10.58
C HIS A 69 1.11 -0.08 -9.59
N LEU A 70 0.79 0.06 -8.30
CA LEU A 70 1.54 -0.67 -7.28
C LEU A 70 1.31 -2.17 -7.36
N LYS A 71 0.11 -2.59 -7.71
CA LYS A 71 -0.19 -4.01 -7.88
C LYS A 71 0.55 -4.62 -9.06
N GLU A 72 0.87 -3.80 -10.06
CA GLU A 72 1.70 -4.28 -11.16
C GLU A 72 3.13 -4.56 -10.70
N ILE A 73 3.59 -3.78 -9.72
CA ILE A 73 4.95 -3.96 -9.20
C ILE A 73 5.01 -5.13 -8.22
N SER A 74 4.07 -5.19 -7.27
CA SER A 74 4.04 -6.23 -6.25
C SER A 74 2.61 -6.58 -5.89
N PRO A 75 1.99 -7.51 -6.62
CA PRO A 75 0.59 -7.83 -6.39
C PRO A 75 0.29 -8.45 -5.03
N GLU A 76 1.31 -8.97 -4.35
CA GLU A 76 1.10 -9.62 -3.06
C GLU A 76 0.98 -8.65 -1.89
N VAL A 77 1.37 -7.38 -2.06
CA VAL A 77 1.31 -6.41 -0.97
C VAL A 77 -0.15 -5.97 -0.78
N PRO A 78 -0.68 -6.11 0.44
CA PRO A 78 -2.07 -5.69 0.69
C PRO A 78 -2.22 -4.19 0.62
N MET A 79 -3.35 -3.74 0.09
CA MET A 79 -3.59 -2.32 -0.13
C MET A 79 -4.98 -1.93 0.32
N ILE A 80 -5.06 -0.87 1.09
CA ILE A 80 -6.30 -0.32 1.63
C ILE A 80 -6.56 1.02 0.99
N LEU A 81 -7.77 1.20 0.46
CA LEU A 81 -8.21 2.46 -0.09
C LEU A 81 -9.14 3.15 0.89
N THR A 82 -8.92 4.42 1.16
CA THR A 82 -9.82 5.20 2.01
C THR A 82 -10.43 6.33 1.20
N SER A 83 -11.62 6.75 1.60
CA SER A 83 -12.30 7.86 0.94
C SER A 83 -13.30 8.47 1.89
N ASP A 84 -13.67 9.73 1.60
CA ASP A 84 -14.69 10.42 2.39
C ASP A 84 -16.08 9.88 2.10
N THR A 85 -16.27 9.19 0.98
CA THR A 85 -17.60 8.71 0.59
C THR A 85 -17.64 7.20 0.51
N VAL A 86 -18.78 6.64 0.89
CA VAL A 86 -19.00 5.20 0.80
C VAL A 86 -19.06 4.73 -0.64
N ARG A 87 -19.55 5.57 -1.54
CA ARG A 87 -19.69 5.21 -2.95
C ARG A 87 -18.38 4.88 -3.63
N ALA A 88 -17.29 5.45 -3.14
CA ALA A 88 -16.00 5.20 -3.73
C ALA A 88 -15.61 3.72 -3.65
N GLY A 89 -16.17 3.00 -2.68
CA GLY A 89 -15.91 1.56 -2.55
C GLY A 89 -16.33 0.78 -3.77
N GLU A 90 -17.33 1.27 -4.49
CA GLU A 90 -17.81 0.57 -5.68
C GLU A 90 -16.82 0.61 -6.82
N ARG A 91 -15.83 1.51 -6.75
CA ARG A 91 -14.80 1.63 -7.77
C ARG A 91 -13.45 1.11 -7.33
N ALA A 92 -13.38 0.51 -6.15
CA ALA A 92 -12.11 0.05 -5.60
C ALA A 92 -11.76 -1.32 -6.16
N HIS A 93 -11.49 -1.37 -7.46
CA HIS A 93 -11.35 -2.64 -8.17
C HIS A 93 -10.19 -3.49 -7.72
N ARG A 94 -9.06 -2.92 -7.38
CA ARG A 94 -7.87 -3.70 -7.06
C ARG A 94 -7.41 -3.55 -5.63
N ALA A 95 -8.10 -2.75 -4.84
CA ALA A 95 -7.79 -2.63 -3.43
C ALA A 95 -8.21 -3.90 -2.70
N ASP A 96 -7.43 -4.28 -1.71
CA ASP A 96 -7.75 -5.45 -0.90
C ASP A 96 -8.81 -5.14 0.15
N ALA A 97 -8.94 -3.86 0.52
CA ALA A 97 -9.99 -3.41 1.43
C ALA A 97 -10.30 -1.95 1.15
N PHE A 98 -11.51 -1.56 1.46
CA PHE A 98 -11.94 -0.18 1.35
C PHE A 98 -12.51 0.27 2.69
N LEU A 99 -12.10 1.47 3.14
CA LEU A 99 -12.60 2.03 4.38
C LEU A 99 -13.10 3.46 4.14
N ALA A 100 -14.36 3.70 4.45
CA ALA A 100 -14.91 5.04 4.36
C ALA A 100 -14.49 5.79 5.63
N LYS A 101 -13.88 6.95 5.45
CA LYS A 101 -13.28 7.70 6.57
C LYS A 101 -14.31 8.03 7.66
N GLY A 102 -15.52 8.37 7.27
CA GLY A 102 -16.55 8.74 8.23
C GLY A 102 -17.15 7.55 8.98
N CYS A 103 -16.92 6.34 8.48
CA CYS A 103 -17.50 5.13 9.07
C CYS A 103 -16.46 4.25 9.73
N CYS A 104 -15.23 4.71 9.83
CA CYS A 104 -14.13 3.89 10.34
C CYS A 104 -13.41 4.66 11.43
N SER A 105 -13.45 4.14 12.65
CA SER A 105 -12.74 4.75 13.75
C SER A 105 -11.24 4.49 13.63
N PRO A 106 -10.41 5.26 14.33
CA PRO A 106 -8.97 4.94 14.34
C PRO A 106 -8.69 3.52 14.81
N ALA A 107 -9.45 3.03 15.78
CA ALA A 107 -9.27 1.67 16.27
C ALA A 107 -9.59 0.64 15.17
N ASP A 108 -10.63 0.90 14.38
CA ASP A 108 -10.99 0.02 13.28
C ASP A 108 -9.89 -0.03 12.23
N LEU A 109 -9.31 1.13 11.92
CA LEU A 109 -8.25 1.21 10.95
C LEU A 109 -7.02 0.43 11.43
N ILE A 110 -6.63 0.63 12.67
CA ILE A 110 -5.50 -0.07 13.27
C ILE A 110 -5.71 -1.58 13.21
N GLU A 111 -6.92 -2.03 13.57
CA GLU A 111 -7.20 -3.45 13.57
C GLU A 111 -7.14 -4.03 12.16
N ARG A 112 -7.66 -3.31 11.18
CA ARG A 112 -7.60 -3.76 9.80
C ARG A 112 -6.15 -3.88 9.32
N ILE A 113 -5.34 -2.88 9.65
CA ILE A 113 -3.94 -2.90 9.28
C ILE A 113 -3.24 -4.07 9.95
N ARG A 114 -3.51 -4.31 11.23
CA ARG A 114 -2.90 -5.40 11.97
C ARG A 114 -3.20 -6.73 11.30
N VAL A 115 -4.46 -6.97 10.97
CA VAL A 115 -4.88 -8.24 10.37
C VAL A 115 -4.26 -8.41 8.98
N MET A 116 -4.31 -7.37 8.16
CA MET A 116 -3.84 -7.49 6.79
C MET A 116 -2.32 -7.58 6.68
N SER A 117 -1.61 -6.86 7.54
CA SER A 117 -0.15 -6.90 7.50
C SER A 117 0.41 -8.16 8.13
N ALA A 118 -0.37 -8.85 8.96
CA ALA A 118 0.05 -10.11 9.57
C ALA A 118 -0.16 -11.29 8.65
N ARG A 119 -0.88 -11.12 7.54
CA ARG A 119 -1.09 -12.21 6.60
C ARG A 119 0.21 -12.79 6.15
N LYS A 120 0.25 -14.11 6.18
CA LYS A 120 1.41 -14.79 5.68
C LYS A 120 1.37 -14.73 4.17
N ARG A 121 2.32 -14.06 3.60
CA ARG A 121 2.44 -14.06 2.15
C ARG A 121 3.12 -15.35 1.73
N GLY A 122 2.80 -15.84 0.57
CA GLY A 122 3.48 -17.00 0.02
C GLY A 122 4.97 -16.70 -0.13
N PRO A 123 5.77 -17.74 -0.41
CA PRO A 123 7.20 -17.53 -0.56
C PRO A 123 7.42 -16.44 -1.57
N ARG A 124 8.20 -15.47 -1.20
CA ARG A 124 8.58 -14.44 -2.09
C ARG A 124 9.32 -15.07 -3.19
N LYS A 125 8.76 -14.99 -4.32
CA LYS A 125 9.52 -15.31 -5.45
C LYS A 125 10.67 -14.44 -5.41
N ALA A 126 11.76 -15.05 -5.33
CA ALA A 126 12.91 -14.34 -5.31
C ALA A 126 12.73 -13.21 -6.19
N VAL A 127 12.30 -12.66 -5.81
CA VAL A 127 11.98 -11.65 -6.41
C VAL A 127 12.80 -11.31 -7.44
N GLN A 128 12.54 -11.84 -7.60
CA GLN A 128 12.72 -11.70 -8.22
C GLN A 128 13.22 -10.95 -8.52
N PRO A 129 13.89 -11.02 -8.84
CA PRO A 129 14.28 -10.23 -9.09
C PRO A 129 14.17 -9.71 -9.98
N ALA A 130 14.04 -9.87 -10.21
CA ALA A 130 13.92 -9.31 -10.83
C ALA A 130 13.92 -8.99 -11.43
N ILE A 131 14.09 -9.43 -11.75
CA ILE A 131 13.90 -9.27 -12.12
C ILE A 131 13.65 -9.35 -12.52
N ALA A 132 13.68 -9.65 -12.97
CA ALA A 132 13.13 -9.73 -13.23
C ALA A 132 12.76 -9.62 -13.84
N HIS A 133 12.54 -10.06 -14.33
CA HIS A 133 11.93 -10.07 -14.81
C HIS A 133 12.01 -9.88 -15.46
N SER A 134 12.18 -10.12 -15.73
CA SER A 134 12.02 -10.14 -16.23
C SER A 134 12.34 -10.38 -16.83
N LEU A 135 12.66 -10.80 -17.31
CA LEU A 135 12.69 -11.25 -17.74
C LEU A 135 12.92 -11.75 -18.31
N PRO A 136 13.14 -12.10 -18.69
CA PRO A 136 13.07 -12.70 -19.11
C PRO A 136 13.20 -13.11 -19.46
N ASP A 137 13.25 -13.49 -19.84
CA ASP A 137 13.12 -13.88 -19.93
C ASP A 137 13.40 -14.00 -20.29
N VAL A 138 13.73 -14.14 -20.72
CA VAL A 138 13.66 -14.37 -20.76
C VAL A 138 13.95 -14.77 -20.84
N LEU A 139 14.26 -15.00 -21.29
CA LEU A 139 14.21 -15.39 -21.09
C LEU A 139 14.24 -15.84 -21.05
N THR A 140 14.48 -16.20 -21.30
CA THR A 140 14.15 -16.61 -20.94
C THR A 140 14.01 -16.98 -20.75
N ALA A 141 14.29 -17.21 -21.05
CA ALA A 141 13.82 -17.42 -20.60
C ALA A 141 13.77 -17.73 -20.26
N ARG A 142 13.87 -18.15 -20.51
CA ARG A 142 13.55 -18.33 -19.95
C ARG A 142 13.38 -18.49 -19.33
N ALA A 143 13.72 -18.69 -19.57
CA ALA A 143 13.34 -18.67 -18.87
C ALA A 143 13.22 -18.62 -18.30
N SER A 144 13.12 -18.87 -18.63
CA SER A 144 12.96 -18.54 -18.10
C SER A 144 12.68 -18.46 -17.83
#